data_539a151ba98d6a65575dc5c409d3f4b7
#
_entry.id   539a151ba98d6a65575dc5c409d3f4b7
#
_cell.length_a   1.000
_cell.length_b   1.000
_cell.length_c   1.000
_cell.angle_alpha   90.00
_cell.angle_beta   90.00
_cell.angle_gamma   90.00
#
_symmetry.space_group_name_H-M   'P 1'
#
loop_
_entity.id
_entity.type
_entity.pdbx_description
1 polymer ?
#
loop_
_entity_poly.entity_id
_entity_poly.type
_entity_poly.pdbx_seq_one_letter_code
_entity_poly.pdbx_strand_id
1 'polypeptide(L)'
;VIKESDTGIISPDFVTPFYKYWQAYTGKKEGFFDNDCSLLVKTARRKHDAEMLAYVRNIAKYQQICVRRIEQWDYPSKAEVALEKAQLQRMRNAALNYKGSRLTQQYTLLLMRCYLLEANVKGILNVWNTRASRLPVGIYKEMCRNIYAYALLNSGHRNEALSIYVSQGDVNSIQWAARNFQN
;
A
#
# COMPACT_ATOMS: atom_id res chain seq x y z
N VAL A 1 14.58 14.71 12.90
CA VAL A 1 14.45 15.56 11.71
C VAL A 1 14.45 14.60 10.51
N ILE A 2 13.34 14.55 9.77
CA ILE A 2 13.25 13.79 8.52
C ILE A 2 14.02 14.61 7.49
N LYS A 3 15.11 14.06 6.97
CA LYS A 3 15.82 14.68 5.86
C LYS A 3 14.91 14.62 4.62
N GLU A 4 14.96 15.62 3.77
CA GLU A 4 14.18 15.68 2.52
C GLU A 4 14.46 14.47 1.61
N SER A 5 15.70 13.97 1.64
CA SER A 5 16.12 12.71 0.99
C SER A 5 15.35 11.45 1.44
N ASP A 6 14.78 11.45 2.66
CA ASP A 6 14.10 10.26 3.18
C ASP A 6 12.63 10.15 2.73
N THR A 7 12.08 11.21 2.16
CA THR A 7 10.67 11.32 1.80
C THR A 7 10.43 11.81 0.37
N GLY A 8 11.47 12.34 -0.30
CA GLY A 8 11.42 12.78 -1.69
C GLY A 8 11.28 11.66 -2.73
N ILE A 9 11.19 10.40 -2.26
CA ILE A 9 11.22 9.20 -3.07
C ILE A 9 9.82 8.58 -3.26
N ILE A 10 8.74 9.25 -2.82
CA ILE A 10 7.40 8.73 -3.07
C ILE A 10 7.04 8.99 -4.53
N SER A 11 7.08 7.93 -5.32
CA SER A 11 6.74 7.99 -6.73
C SER A 11 5.26 8.36 -6.93
N PRO A 12 4.93 9.07 -8.01
CA PRO A 12 3.54 9.35 -8.41
C PRO A 12 2.67 8.11 -8.42
N ASP A 13 3.18 6.95 -8.80
CA ASP A 13 2.44 5.69 -8.86
C ASP A 13 1.84 5.26 -7.52
N PHE A 14 2.45 5.66 -6.40
CA PHE A 14 1.90 5.41 -5.07
C PHE A 14 0.89 6.46 -4.60
N VAL A 15 0.88 7.61 -5.23
CA VAL A 15 0.05 8.77 -4.83
C VAL A 15 -1.13 8.96 -5.78
N THR A 16 -0.93 8.72 -7.09
CA THR A 16 -1.95 8.94 -8.13
C THR A 16 -3.30 8.29 -7.83
N PRO A 17 -3.39 7.01 -7.38
CA PRO A 17 -4.68 6.41 -7.06
C PRO A 17 -5.43 7.12 -5.94
N PHE A 18 -4.74 7.92 -5.13
CA PHE A 18 -5.29 8.63 -3.97
C PHE A 18 -5.31 10.15 -4.16
N TYR A 19 -5.17 10.64 -5.39
CA TYR A 19 -4.96 12.06 -5.66
C TYR A 19 -6.03 12.97 -5.04
N LYS A 20 -7.30 12.58 -5.04
CA LYS A 20 -8.38 13.37 -4.41
C LYS A 20 -8.19 13.57 -2.91
N TYR A 21 -7.72 12.54 -2.22
CA TYR A 21 -7.40 12.62 -0.80
C TYR A 21 -6.22 13.57 -0.56
N TRP A 22 -5.17 13.44 -1.36
CA TRP A 22 -3.99 14.29 -1.23
C TRP A 22 -4.24 15.73 -1.64
N GLN A 23 -5.07 15.97 -2.66
CA GLN A 23 -5.53 17.31 -3.01
C GLN A 23 -6.28 17.97 -1.86
N ALA A 24 -7.21 17.26 -1.23
CA ALA A 24 -7.93 17.77 -0.06
C ALA A 24 -6.98 18.09 1.10
N TYR A 25 -5.97 17.26 1.34
CA TYR A 25 -5.01 17.46 2.41
C TYR A 25 -4.08 18.65 2.15
N THR A 26 -3.57 18.80 0.94
CA THR A 26 -2.60 19.83 0.56
C THR A 26 -3.25 21.16 0.18
N GLY A 27 -4.52 21.15 -0.21
CA GLY A 27 -5.26 22.30 -0.73
C GLY A 27 -4.92 22.64 -2.19
N LYS A 28 -4.12 21.82 -2.89
CA LYS A 28 -3.74 22.05 -4.29
C LYS A 28 -4.74 21.36 -5.22
N LYS A 29 -5.33 22.11 -6.17
CA LYS A 29 -6.37 21.59 -7.07
C LYS A 29 -5.83 20.91 -8.33
N GLU A 30 -4.68 21.35 -8.85
CA GLU A 30 -4.09 20.89 -10.11
C GLU A 30 -2.57 20.72 -10.00
N GLY A 31 -1.96 19.94 -10.89
CA GLY A 31 -0.50 19.77 -11.01
C GLY A 31 0.17 19.18 -9.76
N PHE A 32 -0.55 18.38 -8.97
CA PHE A 32 -0.01 17.78 -7.75
C PHE A 32 1.08 16.75 -8.02
N PHE A 33 1.05 16.14 -9.20
CA PHE A 33 1.90 14.99 -9.55
C PHE A 33 3.04 15.35 -10.51
N ASP A 34 3.30 16.62 -10.75
CA ASP A 34 4.46 17.04 -11.52
C ASP A 34 5.75 16.69 -10.76
N ASN A 35 6.14 15.42 -10.82
CA ASN A 35 7.43 14.85 -10.39
C ASN A 35 7.86 15.06 -8.94
N ASP A 36 7.08 15.68 -8.08
CA ASP A 36 7.51 16.02 -6.72
C ASP A 36 6.43 15.80 -5.66
N CYS A 37 6.45 14.61 -5.04
CA CYS A 37 5.62 14.33 -3.86
C CYS A 37 6.07 15.12 -2.60
N SER A 38 7.05 15.99 -2.72
CA SER A 38 7.55 16.83 -1.62
C SER A 38 6.47 17.77 -1.06
N LEU A 39 5.48 18.14 -1.87
CA LEU A 39 4.37 18.97 -1.42
C LEU A 39 3.60 18.36 -0.25
N LEU A 40 3.39 17.04 -0.28
CA LEU A 40 2.73 16.32 0.81
C LEU A 40 3.53 16.45 2.11
N VAL A 41 4.85 16.24 2.03
CA VAL A 41 5.76 16.36 3.18
C VAL A 41 5.87 17.81 3.65
N LYS A 42 6.04 18.77 2.74
CA LYS A 42 6.08 20.20 3.06
C LYS A 42 4.79 20.65 3.75
N THR A 43 3.64 20.18 3.26
CA THR A 43 2.35 20.50 3.87
C THR A 43 2.22 19.89 5.27
N ALA A 44 2.62 18.63 5.45
CA ALA A 44 2.57 17.97 6.75
C ALA A 44 3.50 18.65 7.77
N ARG A 45 4.70 19.07 7.34
CA ARG A 45 5.62 19.85 8.19
C ARG A 45 5.02 21.20 8.58
N ARG A 46 4.46 21.94 7.61
CA ARG A 46 3.82 23.25 7.87
C ARG A 46 2.65 23.12 8.85
N LYS A 47 1.88 22.04 8.75
CA LYS A 47 0.75 21.75 9.66
C LYS A 47 1.20 21.15 11.00
N HIS A 48 2.48 20.92 11.21
CA HIS A 48 3.02 20.19 12.37
C HIS A 48 2.36 18.81 12.56
N ASP A 49 2.00 18.15 11.45
CA ASP A 49 1.25 16.89 11.42
C ASP A 49 2.20 15.68 11.54
N ALA A 50 2.57 15.38 12.78
CA ALA A 50 3.47 14.28 13.09
C ALA A 50 2.89 12.91 12.66
N GLU A 51 1.57 12.74 12.75
CA GLU A 51 0.87 11.51 12.35
C GLU A 51 1.01 11.27 10.84
N MET A 52 0.74 12.29 10.02
CA MET A 52 0.91 12.23 8.58
C MET A 52 2.37 12.02 8.19
N LEU A 53 3.31 12.70 8.83
CA LEU A 53 4.74 12.51 8.58
C LEU A 53 5.21 11.08 8.87
N ALA A 54 4.71 10.48 9.97
CA ALA A 54 5.00 9.09 10.28
C ALA A 54 4.45 8.12 9.22
N TYR A 55 3.22 8.36 8.75
CA TYR A 55 2.61 7.57 7.69
C TYR A 55 3.38 7.69 6.38
N VAL A 56 3.69 8.90 5.93
CA VAL A 56 4.43 9.16 4.68
C VAL A 56 5.81 8.50 4.70
N ARG A 57 6.50 8.52 5.84
CA ARG A 57 7.77 7.80 6.03
C ARG A 57 7.62 6.30 5.82
N ASN A 58 6.55 5.70 6.34
CA ASN A 58 6.28 4.26 6.13
C ASN A 58 6.00 3.95 4.66
N ILE A 59 5.24 4.80 3.96
CA ILE A 59 4.97 4.63 2.52
C ILE A 59 6.25 4.75 1.70
N ALA A 60 7.13 5.72 1.99
CA ALA A 60 8.41 5.84 1.31
C ALA A 60 9.30 4.59 1.46
N LYS A 61 9.36 4.03 2.68
CA LYS A 61 10.08 2.77 2.92
C LYS A 61 9.46 1.58 2.20
N TYR A 62 8.15 1.48 2.18
CA TYR A 62 7.44 0.45 1.43
C TYR A 62 7.79 0.51 -0.06
N GLN A 63 7.74 1.71 -0.64
CA GLN A 63 8.11 1.93 -2.03
C GLN A 63 9.56 1.53 -2.32
N GLN A 64 10.51 1.90 -1.47
CA GLN A 64 11.90 1.51 -1.62
C GLN A 64 12.09 -0.02 -1.67
N ILE A 65 11.31 -0.77 -0.89
CA ILE A 65 11.32 -2.24 -0.94
C ILE A 65 10.77 -2.72 -2.28
N CYS A 66 9.64 -2.17 -2.74
CA CYS A 66 9.03 -2.55 -4.01
C CYS A 66 9.98 -2.29 -5.20
N VAL A 67 10.60 -1.11 -5.25
CA VAL A 67 11.56 -0.74 -6.30
C VAL A 67 12.75 -1.70 -6.31
N ARG A 68 13.35 -1.96 -5.15
CA ARG A 68 14.46 -2.92 -5.06
C ARG A 68 14.10 -4.29 -5.60
N ARG A 69 12.91 -4.81 -5.27
CA ARG A 69 12.46 -6.14 -5.74
C ARG A 69 12.26 -6.19 -7.25
N ILE A 70 11.90 -5.07 -7.89
CA ILE A 70 11.71 -4.99 -9.34
C ILE A 70 13.05 -4.82 -10.06
N GLU A 71 13.95 -3.98 -9.53
CA GLU A 71 15.21 -3.60 -10.17
C GLU A 71 16.37 -4.57 -9.85
N GLN A 72 16.16 -5.49 -8.93
CA GLN A 72 17.22 -6.38 -8.48
C GLN A 72 17.47 -7.50 -9.50
N TRP A 73 18.59 -7.42 -10.21
CA TRP A 73 19.06 -8.42 -11.19
C TRP A 73 19.81 -9.58 -10.53
N ASP A 74 20.40 -9.34 -9.35
CA ASP A 74 21.15 -10.33 -8.59
C ASP A 74 20.36 -10.80 -7.36
N TYR A 75 20.70 -11.99 -6.88
CA TYR A 75 20.14 -12.51 -5.63
C TYR A 75 20.55 -11.64 -4.45
N PRO A 76 19.61 -11.19 -3.59
CA PRO A 76 19.95 -10.37 -2.44
C PRO A 76 20.85 -11.13 -1.48
N SER A 77 21.80 -10.43 -0.89
CA SER A 77 22.61 -10.95 0.20
C SER A 77 21.74 -11.28 1.43
N LYS A 78 22.22 -12.19 2.29
CA LYS A 78 21.54 -12.52 3.56
C LYS A 78 21.30 -11.28 4.43
N ALA A 79 22.22 -10.31 4.42
CA ALA A 79 22.10 -9.07 5.17
C ALA A 79 20.98 -8.18 4.62
N GLU A 80 20.85 -8.06 3.30
CA GLU A 80 19.77 -7.29 2.65
C GLU A 80 18.41 -7.90 2.93
N VAL A 81 18.28 -9.23 2.84
CA VAL A 81 17.03 -9.94 3.19
C VAL A 81 16.65 -9.71 4.64
N ALA A 82 17.61 -9.79 5.57
CA ALA A 82 17.38 -9.55 6.98
C ALA A 82 16.95 -8.09 7.26
N LEU A 83 17.58 -7.13 6.59
CA LEU A 83 17.24 -5.72 6.70
C LEU A 83 15.81 -5.44 6.19
N GLU A 84 15.47 -5.98 5.03
CA GLU A 84 14.13 -5.84 4.44
C GLU A 84 13.06 -6.44 5.36
N LYS A 85 13.29 -7.64 5.88
CA LYS A 85 12.39 -8.30 6.83
C LYS A 85 12.17 -7.45 8.08
N ALA A 86 13.24 -6.86 8.63
CA ALA A 86 13.14 -5.97 9.78
C ALA A 86 12.37 -4.69 9.46
N GLN A 87 12.55 -4.11 8.26
CA GLN A 87 11.81 -2.94 7.81
C GLN A 87 10.31 -3.25 7.66
N LEU A 88 9.95 -4.37 7.00
CA LEU A 88 8.57 -4.82 6.86
C LEU A 88 7.91 -5.04 8.23
N GLN A 89 8.61 -5.69 9.14
CA GLN A 89 8.12 -5.91 10.51
C GLN A 89 7.83 -4.59 11.24
N ARG A 90 8.71 -3.60 11.12
CA ARG A 90 8.49 -2.27 11.74
C ARG A 90 7.26 -1.57 11.16
N MET A 91 7.10 -1.57 9.83
CA MET A 91 5.94 -0.97 9.16
C MET A 91 4.65 -1.69 9.55
N ARG A 92 4.67 -3.02 9.56
CA ARG A 92 3.53 -3.84 9.99
C ARG A 92 3.13 -3.52 11.43
N ASN A 93 4.11 -3.46 12.34
CA ASN A 93 3.85 -3.12 13.74
C ASN A 93 3.29 -1.70 13.89
N ALA A 94 3.79 -0.73 13.13
CA ALA A 94 3.24 0.62 13.10
C ALA A 94 1.76 0.62 12.66
N ALA A 95 1.43 -0.15 11.63
CA ALA A 95 0.06 -0.26 11.11
C ALA A 95 -0.88 -1.03 12.07
N LEU A 96 -0.39 -2.10 12.71
CA LEU A 96 -1.15 -2.85 13.71
C LEU A 96 -1.47 -2.02 14.95
N ASN A 97 -0.50 -1.23 15.40
CA ASN A 97 -0.59 -0.45 16.65
C ASN A 97 -1.16 0.96 16.44
N TYR A 98 -1.52 1.31 15.22
CA TYR A 98 -2.14 2.60 14.95
C TYR A 98 -3.48 2.72 15.71
N LYS A 99 -3.60 3.76 16.55
CA LYS A 99 -4.78 4.01 17.41
C LYS A 99 -5.58 5.25 16.98
N GLY A 100 -5.05 6.04 16.04
CA GLY A 100 -5.77 7.19 15.50
C GLY A 100 -6.97 6.78 14.65
N SER A 101 -7.89 7.70 14.44
CA SER A 101 -9.06 7.49 13.56
C SER A 101 -8.82 8.02 12.14
N ARG A 102 -8.03 9.08 12.02
CA ARG A 102 -7.88 9.86 10.78
C ARG A 102 -7.22 9.09 9.63
N LEU A 103 -6.20 8.27 9.91
CA LEU A 103 -5.44 7.49 8.92
C LEU A 103 -5.75 5.99 8.97
N THR A 104 -6.93 5.61 9.49
CA THR A 104 -7.33 4.20 9.62
C THR A 104 -7.32 3.47 8.28
N GLN A 105 -7.86 4.07 7.22
CA GLN A 105 -7.87 3.46 5.89
C GLN A 105 -6.45 3.28 5.34
N GLN A 106 -5.62 4.31 5.49
CA GLN A 106 -4.23 4.33 5.04
C GLN A 106 -3.40 3.25 5.72
N TYR A 107 -3.48 3.15 7.04
CA TYR A 107 -2.74 2.14 7.79
C TYR A 107 -3.30 0.73 7.59
N THR A 108 -4.60 0.57 7.35
CA THR A 108 -5.17 -0.74 6.99
C THR A 108 -4.63 -1.22 5.64
N LEU A 109 -4.57 -0.36 4.62
CA LEU A 109 -3.97 -0.71 3.35
C LEU A 109 -2.47 -0.99 3.47
N LEU A 110 -1.72 -0.19 4.25
CA LEU A 110 -0.30 -0.43 4.49
C LEU A 110 -0.07 -1.81 5.14
N LEU A 111 -0.91 -2.18 6.10
CA LEU A 111 -0.85 -3.50 6.75
C LEU A 111 -1.08 -4.63 5.75
N MET A 112 -2.10 -4.52 4.89
CA MET A 112 -2.37 -5.47 3.82
C MET A 112 -1.18 -5.59 2.86
N ARG A 113 -0.59 -4.47 2.46
CA ARG A 113 0.60 -4.42 1.60
C ARG A 113 1.83 -5.06 2.23
N CYS A 114 2.05 -4.87 3.53
CA CYS A 114 3.15 -5.54 4.25
C CYS A 114 2.96 -7.06 4.22
N TYR A 115 1.76 -7.55 4.52
CA TYR A 115 1.47 -8.99 4.45
C TYR A 115 1.57 -9.56 3.03
N LEU A 116 1.22 -8.77 2.01
CA LEU A 116 1.39 -9.18 0.61
C LEU A 116 2.88 -9.39 0.27
N LEU A 117 3.75 -8.45 0.65
CA LEU A 117 5.20 -8.58 0.44
C LEU A 117 5.83 -9.73 1.23
N GLU A 118 5.25 -10.08 2.37
CA GLU A 118 5.65 -11.23 3.19
C GLU A 118 5.04 -12.55 2.70
N ALA A 119 4.19 -12.54 1.65
CA ALA A 119 3.36 -13.67 1.20
C ALA A 119 2.53 -14.29 2.34
N ASN A 120 2.14 -13.49 3.32
CA ASN A 120 1.39 -13.94 4.49
C ASN A 120 -0.11 -13.96 4.22
N VAL A 121 -0.58 -15.00 3.54
CA VAL A 121 -1.99 -15.21 3.18
C VAL A 121 -2.91 -15.15 4.41
N LYS A 122 -2.53 -15.81 5.50
CA LYS A 122 -3.34 -15.83 6.74
C LYS A 122 -3.48 -14.42 7.34
N GLY A 123 -2.41 -13.64 7.31
CA GLY A 123 -2.42 -12.24 7.75
C GLY A 123 -3.38 -11.38 6.93
N ILE A 124 -3.36 -11.53 5.60
CA ILE A 124 -4.26 -10.82 4.68
C ILE A 124 -5.72 -11.16 4.98
N LEU A 125 -6.06 -12.46 5.05
CA LEU A 125 -7.42 -12.92 5.35
C LEU A 125 -7.92 -12.37 6.69
N ASN A 126 -7.08 -12.40 7.71
CA ASN A 126 -7.43 -11.87 9.03
C ASN A 126 -7.69 -10.36 9.00
N VAL A 127 -6.83 -9.58 8.34
CA VAL A 127 -7.03 -8.12 8.23
C VAL A 127 -8.28 -7.78 7.43
N TRP A 128 -8.57 -8.50 6.36
CA TRP A 128 -9.80 -8.33 5.62
C TRP A 128 -11.02 -8.53 6.52
N ASN A 129 -11.11 -9.66 7.20
CA ASN A 129 -12.25 -10.00 8.04
C ASN A 129 -12.44 -9.09 9.25
N THR A 130 -11.36 -8.57 9.82
CA THR A 130 -11.42 -7.79 11.06
C THR A 130 -11.45 -6.28 10.85
N ARG A 131 -10.88 -5.76 9.74
CA ARG A 131 -10.69 -4.33 9.50
C ARG A 131 -11.11 -3.87 8.11
N ALA A 132 -10.52 -4.44 7.05
CA ALA A 132 -10.60 -3.88 5.70
C ALA A 132 -12.02 -3.97 5.10
N SER A 133 -12.76 -5.04 5.36
CA SER A 133 -14.15 -5.18 4.91
C SER A 133 -15.09 -4.12 5.46
N ARG A 134 -14.75 -3.53 6.61
CA ARG A 134 -15.54 -2.48 7.29
C ARG A 134 -15.14 -1.07 6.89
N LEU A 135 -14.11 -0.89 6.05
CA LEU A 135 -13.72 0.42 5.55
C LEU A 135 -14.86 1.04 4.73
N PRO A 136 -14.98 2.37 4.71
CA PRO A 136 -15.89 3.06 3.81
C PRO A 136 -15.64 2.66 2.36
N VAL A 137 -16.69 2.67 1.54
CA VAL A 137 -16.56 2.47 0.09
C VAL A 137 -15.64 3.53 -0.50
N GLY A 138 -14.66 3.10 -1.29
CA GLY A 138 -13.67 3.98 -1.89
C GLY A 138 -12.37 3.26 -2.20
N ILE A 139 -11.40 4.02 -2.72
CA ILE A 139 -10.14 3.49 -3.28
C ILE A 139 -9.35 2.63 -2.28
N TYR A 140 -9.31 3.00 -0.99
CA TYR A 140 -8.58 2.22 0.01
C TYR A 140 -9.20 0.84 0.22
N LYS A 141 -10.54 0.76 0.29
CA LYS A 141 -11.25 -0.52 0.40
C LYS A 141 -11.05 -1.39 -0.84
N GLU A 142 -11.14 -0.79 -2.03
CA GLU A 142 -10.94 -1.51 -3.29
C GLU A 142 -9.52 -2.07 -3.40
N MET A 143 -8.51 -1.30 -3.04
CA MET A 143 -7.14 -1.82 -3.03
C MET A 143 -6.92 -2.94 -1.99
N CYS A 144 -7.54 -2.84 -0.82
CA CYS A 144 -7.54 -3.94 0.14
C CYS A 144 -8.24 -5.18 -0.41
N ARG A 145 -9.35 -5.00 -1.14
CA ARG A 145 -10.11 -6.08 -1.78
C ARG A 145 -9.28 -6.79 -2.85
N ASN A 146 -8.45 -6.07 -3.61
CA ASN A 146 -7.53 -6.68 -4.58
C ASN A 146 -6.49 -7.58 -3.91
N ILE A 147 -5.92 -7.12 -2.79
CA ILE A 147 -4.97 -7.92 -2.02
C ILE A 147 -5.68 -9.12 -1.38
N TYR A 148 -6.93 -8.97 -0.94
CA TYR A 148 -7.74 -10.07 -0.45
C TYR A 148 -8.02 -11.12 -1.53
N ALA A 149 -8.31 -10.71 -2.77
CA ALA A 149 -8.48 -11.63 -3.89
C ALA A 149 -7.21 -12.48 -4.17
N TYR A 150 -6.01 -11.87 -4.07
CA TYR A 150 -4.76 -12.62 -4.11
C TYR A 150 -4.68 -13.69 -3.00
N ALA A 151 -5.08 -13.35 -1.78
CA ALA A 151 -5.07 -14.30 -0.67
C ALA A 151 -6.08 -15.43 -0.86
N LEU A 152 -7.28 -15.15 -1.37
CA LEU A 152 -8.28 -16.14 -1.73
C LEU A 152 -7.75 -17.14 -2.78
N LEU A 153 -7.11 -16.62 -3.83
CA LEU A 153 -6.51 -17.46 -4.85
C LEU A 153 -5.48 -18.43 -4.26
N ASN A 154 -4.59 -17.92 -3.41
CA ASN A 154 -3.52 -18.69 -2.79
C ASN A 154 -4.01 -19.61 -1.64
N SER A 155 -5.26 -19.50 -1.23
CA SER A 155 -5.92 -20.37 -0.26
C SER A 155 -6.93 -21.35 -0.89
N GLY A 156 -6.97 -21.44 -2.23
CA GLY A 156 -7.82 -22.37 -2.96
C GLY A 156 -9.24 -21.85 -3.27
N HIS A 157 -9.59 -20.63 -2.87
CA HIS A 157 -10.92 -20.03 -3.11
C HIS A 157 -10.97 -19.31 -4.48
N ARG A 158 -10.70 -20.08 -5.55
CA ARG A 158 -10.52 -19.54 -6.91
C ARG A 158 -11.75 -18.80 -7.43
N ASN A 159 -12.95 -19.36 -7.28
CA ASN A 159 -14.18 -18.77 -7.80
C ASN A 159 -14.50 -17.42 -7.15
N GLU A 160 -14.25 -17.30 -5.85
CA GLU A 160 -14.45 -16.05 -5.11
C GLU A 160 -13.43 -14.99 -5.54
N ALA A 161 -12.16 -15.38 -5.69
CA ALA A 161 -11.12 -14.49 -6.21
C ALA A 161 -11.46 -14.01 -7.63
N LEU A 162 -11.90 -14.91 -8.52
CA LEU A 162 -12.33 -14.57 -9.88
C LEU A 162 -13.47 -13.57 -9.88
N SER A 163 -14.49 -13.78 -9.06
CA SER A 163 -15.62 -12.85 -8.92
C SER A 163 -15.16 -11.43 -8.55
N ILE A 164 -14.16 -11.32 -7.67
CA ILE A 164 -13.59 -10.02 -7.29
C ILE A 164 -12.87 -9.38 -8.49
N TYR A 165 -11.98 -10.08 -9.18
CA TYR A 165 -11.24 -9.54 -10.32
C TYR A 165 -12.16 -9.11 -11.47
N VAL A 166 -13.18 -9.93 -11.80
CA VAL A 166 -14.16 -9.59 -12.84
C VAL A 166 -14.98 -8.36 -12.44
N SER A 167 -15.37 -8.25 -11.17
CA SER A 167 -16.17 -7.12 -10.69
C SER A 167 -15.43 -5.75 -10.73
N GLN A 168 -14.11 -5.77 -10.85
CA GLN A 168 -13.31 -4.53 -10.99
C GLN A 168 -13.40 -3.93 -12.37
N GLY A 169 -13.66 -4.76 -13.40
CA GLY A 169 -13.93 -4.30 -14.76
C GLY A 169 -12.74 -3.71 -15.52
N ASP A 170 -11.54 -3.70 -14.91
CA ASP A 170 -10.35 -3.24 -15.64
C ASP A 170 -9.73 -4.38 -16.47
N VAL A 171 -9.13 -4.00 -17.61
CA VAL A 171 -8.57 -4.95 -18.58
C VAL A 171 -7.49 -5.85 -17.97
N ASN A 172 -6.65 -5.30 -17.10
CA ASN A 172 -5.56 -6.04 -16.48
C ASN A 172 -6.08 -7.11 -15.52
N SER A 173 -7.06 -6.77 -14.67
CA SER A 173 -7.71 -7.72 -13.76
C SER A 173 -8.42 -8.83 -14.54
N ILE A 174 -9.12 -8.51 -15.63
CA ILE A 174 -9.80 -9.49 -16.49
C ILE A 174 -8.78 -10.42 -17.17
N GLN A 175 -7.72 -9.87 -17.77
CA GLN A 175 -6.67 -10.66 -18.42
C GLN A 175 -5.94 -11.55 -17.41
N TRP A 176 -5.66 -11.03 -16.21
CA TRP A 176 -5.04 -11.81 -15.17
C TRP A 176 -5.95 -12.95 -14.70
N ALA A 177 -7.23 -12.69 -14.50
CA ALA A 177 -8.23 -13.70 -14.20
C ALA A 177 -8.28 -14.77 -15.29
N ALA A 178 -8.38 -14.37 -16.56
CA ALA A 178 -8.42 -15.31 -17.69
C ALA A 178 -7.20 -16.24 -17.72
N ARG A 179 -5.98 -15.71 -17.50
CA ARG A 179 -4.74 -16.52 -17.47
C ARG A 179 -4.70 -17.53 -16.31
N ASN A 180 -5.27 -17.19 -15.17
CA ASN A 180 -5.18 -18.03 -13.96
C ASN A 180 -6.36 -18.99 -13.77
N PHE A 181 -7.44 -18.85 -14.55
CA PHE A 181 -8.65 -19.68 -14.43
C PHE A 181 -8.95 -20.51 -15.68
N GLN A 182 -8.06 -20.55 -16.65
CA GLN A 182 -8.19 -21.37 -17.84
C GLN A 182 -7.80 -22.87 -17.63
N ASN A 183 -7.37 -23.25 -16.42
CA ASN A 183 -6.99 -24.66 -16.12
C ASN A 183 -7.82 -25.23 -14.96
#